data_266758ae441a4a8b7c90690b164b853b
#
_entry.id   266758ae441a4a8b7c90690b164b853b
#
_cell.length_a   1.000
_cell.length_b   1.000
_cell.length_c   1.000
_cell.angle_alpha   90.00
_cell.angle_beta   90.00
_cell.angle_gamma   90.00
#
_symmetry.space_group_name_H-M   'P 1'
#
loop_
_entity.id
_entity.type
_entity.pdbx_description
1 polymer ?
#
loop_
_entity_poly.entity_id
_entity_poly.type
_entity_poly.pdbx_seq_one_letter_code
_entity_poly.pdbx_strand_id
1 'polypeptide(L)'
;MTPDEQIQRGMKAEMILNDALFQEMVQDVEIQAVADWKFAQSIAEREMCWMKVQALDAVMKELRAVRDNALMVEKRIGKDGNK
;
A
#
# COMPACT_ATOMS: atom_id res chain seq x y z
N MET A 1 6.93 -13.97 -13.78
CA MET A 1 7.62 -13.77 -12.47
C MET A 1 7.71 -15.11 -11.76
N THR A 2 8.90 -15.49 -11.32
CA THR A 2 9.11 -16.75 -10.62
C THR A 2 8.56 -16.68 -9.19
N PRO A 3 8.26 -17.84 -8.54
CA PRO A 3 7.84 -17.84 -7.14
C PRO A 3 8.85 -17.16 -6.21
N ASP A 4 10.14 -17.35 -6.42
CA ASP A 4 11.18 -16.71 -5.60
C ASP A 4 11.16 -15.19 -5.75
N GLU A 5 10.96 -14.69 -6.97
CA GLU A 5 10.83 -13.25 -7.22
C GLU A 5 9.58 -12.69 -6.53
N GLN A 6 8.47 -13.41 -6.57
CA GLN A 6 7.23 -13.01 -5.90
C GLN A 6 7.41 -12.92 -4.38
N ILE A 7 8.11 -13.91 -3.80
CA ILE A 7 8.41 -13.93 -2.36
C ILE A 7 9.30 -12.74 -1.98
N GLN A 8 10.34 -12.47 -2.75
CA GLN A 8 11.26 -11.35 -2.49
C GLN A 8 10.55 -10.01 -2.61
N ARG A 9 9.69 -9.84 -3.59
CA ARG A 9 8.90 -8.63 -3.74
C ARG A 9 7.96 -8.42 -2.56
N GLY A 10 7.34 -9.49 -2.08
CA GLY A 10 6.47 -9.45 -0.91
C GLY A 10 7.21 -9.06 0.36
N MET A 11 8.42 -9.55 0.53
CA MET A 11 9.28 -9.17 1.67
C MET A 11 9.61 -7.68 1.62
N LYS A 12 9.94 -7.15 0.45
CA LYS A 12 10.20 -5.72 0.27
C LYS A 12 8.94 -4.88 0.55
N ALA A 13 7.79 -5.34 0.07
CA ALA A 13 6.51 -4.67 0.34
C ALA A 13 6.22 -4.62 1.84
N GLU A 14 6.44 -5.73 2.54
CA GLU A 14 6.27 -5.79 4.00
C GLU A 14 7.24 -4.84 4.72
N MET A 15 8.48 -4.77 4.29
CA MET A 15 9.45 -3.83 4.86
C MET A 15 8.99 -2.38 4.70
N ILE A 16 8.48 -2.04 3.52
CA ILE A 16 7.96 -0.69 3.26
C ILE A 16 6.73 -0.41 4.14
N LEU A 17 5.79 -1.35 4.20
CA LEU A 17 4.56 -1.20 4.99
C LEU A 17 4.86 -1.06 6.49
N ASN A 18 5.93 -1.68 6.99
CA ASN A 18 6.32 -1.64 8.38
C ASN A 18 7.33 -0.53 8.70
N ASP A 19 7.79 0.21 7.70
CA ASP A 19 8.72 1.30 7.91
C ASP A 19 8.03 2.47 8.61
N ALA A 20 8.59 2.90 9.74
CA ALA A 20 8.00 3.95 10.57
C ALA A 20 7.89 5.29 9.84
N LEU A 21 8.93 5.65 9.08
CA LEU A 21 8.92 6.90 8.32
C LEU A 21 7.86 6.85 7.20
N PHE A 22 7.76 5.72 6.50
CA PHE A 22 6.76 5.55 5.46
C PHE A 22 5.34 5.69 6.02
N GLN A 23 5.06 5.04 7.16
CA GLN A 23 3.76 5.15 7.83
C GLN A 23 3.45 6.58 8.25
N GLU A 24 4.43 7.28 8.79
CA GLU A 24 4.31 8.69 9.19
C GLU A 24 3.98 9.57 7.97
N MET A 25 4.72 9.38 6.87
CA MET A 25 4.50 10.17 5.65
C MET A 25 3.13 9.91 5.04
N VAL A 26 2.67 8.66 5.01
CA VAL A 26 1.33 8.31 4.53
C VAL A 26 0.27 8.99 5.37
N GLN A 27 0.41 8.93 6.69
CA GLN A 27 -0.51 9.57 7.63
C GLN A 27 -0.54 11.09 7.44
N ASP A 28 0.63 11.70 7.28
CA ASP A 28 0.75 13.15 7.07
C ASP A 28 0.03 13.59 5.79
N VAL A 29 0.18 12.83 4.70
CA VAL A 29 -0.50 13.13 3.44
C VAL A 29 -2.02 13.03 3.62
N GLU A 30 -2.51 12.01 4.32
CA GLU A 30 -3.94 11.84 4.59
C GLU A 30 -4.49 12.99 5.42
N ILE A 31 -3.80 13.35 6.49
CA ILE A 31 -4.20 14.45 7.38
C ILE A 31 -4.26 15.77 6.61
N GLN A 32 -3.22 16.04 5.80
CA GLN A 32 -3.17 17.25 5.00
C GLN A 32 -4.27 17.30 3.94
N ALA A 33 -4.55 16.19 3.28
CA ALA A 33 -5.62 16.12 2.28
C ALA A 33 -7.00 16.38 2.90
N VAL A 34 -7.24 15.84 4.10
CA VAL A 34 -8.50 16.09 4.83
C VAL A 34 -8.60 17.56 5.24
N ALA A 35 -7.52 18.16 5.73
CA ALA A 35 -7.49 19.57 6.09
C ALA A 35 -7.77 20.45 4.86
N ASP A 36 -7.12 20.17 3.75
CA ASP A 36 -7.30 20.90 2.49
C ASP A 36 -8.75 20.78 2.00
N TRP A 37 -9.35 19.61 2.13
CA TRP A 37 -10.73 19.37 1.78
C TRP A 37 -11.69 20.22 2.61
N LYS A 38 -11.44 20.29 3.93
CA LYS A 38 -12.28 21.10 4.84
C LYS A 38 -12.26 22.59 4.50
N PHE A 39 -11.12 23.08 4.03
CA PHE A 39 -10.94 24.51 3.71
C PHE A 39 -11.05 24.80 2.21
N ALA A 40 -11.38 23.80 1.40
CA ALA A 40 -11.55 23.98 -0.04
C ALA A 40 -12.72 24.91 -0.33
N GLN A 41 -12.51 25.82 -1.29
CA GLN A 41 -13.49 26.84 -1.63
C GLN A 41 -14.28 26.55 -2.91
N SER A 42 -13.98 25.42 -3.55
CA SER A 42 -14.69 25.00 -4.76
C SER A 42 -14.86 23.50 -4.79
N ILE A 43 -15.80 23.04 -5.60
CA ILE A 43 -16.01 21.61 -5.85
C ILE A 43 -14.75 21.00 -6.47
N ALA A 44 -14.13 21.71 -7.42
CA ALA A 44 -12.92 21.24 -8.09
C ALA A 44 -11.76 20.99 -7.09
N GLU A 45 -11.56 21.90 -6.13
CA GLU A 45 -10.55 21.74 -5.09
C GLU A 45 -10.85 20.53 -4.20
N ARG A 46 -12.10 20.32 -3.83
CA ARG A 46 -12.52 19.16 -3.04
C ARG A 46 -12.29 17.85 -3.80
N GLU A 47 -12.62 17.83 -5.08
CA GLU A 47 -12.37 16.66 -5.93
C GLU A 47 -10.89 16.33 -6.02
N MET A 48 -10.03 17.33 -6.14
CA MET A 48 -8.58 17.12 -6.15
C MET A 48 -8.08 16.50 -4.85
N CYS A 49 -8.57 16.96 -3.70
CA CYS A 49 -8.23 16.38 -2.41
C CYS A 49 -8.67 14.92 -2.32
N TRP A 50 -9.88 14.61 -2.78
CA TRP A 50 -10.42 13.26 -2.85
C TRP A 50 -9.55 12.36 -3.73
N MET A 51 -9.16 12.86 -4.91
CA MET A 51 -8.31 12.11 -5.84
C MET A 51 -6.94 11.78 -5.24
N LYS A 52 -6.37 12.68 -4.44
CA LYS A 52 -5.10 12.41 -3.73
C LYS A 52 -5.25 11.25 -2.75
N VAL A 53 -6.32 11.24 -1.97
CA VAL A 53 -6.59 10.15 -1.01
C VAL A 53 -6.80 8.84 -1.75
N GLN A 54 -7.55 8.86 -2.85
CA GLN A 54 -7.79 7.67 -3.67
C GLN A 54 -6.50 7.12 -4.27
N ALA A 55 -5.62 7.99 -4.76
CA ALA A 55 -4.33 7.58 -5.30
C ALA A 55 -3.45 6.94 -4.23
N LEU A 56 -3.41 7.52 -3.04
CA LEU A 56 -2.65 6.98 -1.91
C LEU A 56 -3.18 5.61 -1.50
N ASP A 57 -4.50 5.47 -1.40
CA ASP A 57 -5.15 4.20 -1.08
C ASP A 57 -4.84 3.13 -2.13
N ALA A 58 -4.79 3.50 -3.40
CA ALA A 58 -4.44 2.58 -4.48
C ALA A 58 -3.02 2.04 -4.33
N VAL A 59 -2.06 2.91 -4.00
CA VAL A 59 -0.67 2.52 -3.74
C VAL A 59 -0.59 1.57 -2.54
N MET A 60 -1.28 1.90 -1.45
CA MET A 60 -1.30 1.07 -0.25
C MET A 60 -1.92 -0.31 -0.51
N LYS A 61 -3.00 -0.35 -1.29
CA LYS A 61 -3.62 -1.61 -1.72
C LYS A 61 -2.65 -2.47 -2.51
N GLU A 62 -1.92 -1.86 -3.43
CA GLU A 62 -0.95 -2.57 -4.27
C GLU A 62 0.17 -3.18 -3.42
N LEU A 63 0.70 -2.43 -2.46
CA LEU A 63 1.72 -2.93 -1.54
C LEU A 63 1.21 -4.12 -0.72
N ARG A 64 0.00 -4.02 -0.19
CA ARG A 64 -0.62 -5.12 0.55
C ARG A 64 -0.85 -6.34 -0.33
N ALA A 65 -1.29 -6.12 -1.57
CA ALA A 65 -1.52 -7.22 -2.51
C ALA A 65 -0.23 -7.96 -2.84
N VAL A 66 0.87 -7.25 -3.05
CA VAL A 66 2.19 -7.85 -3.30
C VAL A 66 2.64 -8.68 -2.10
N ARG A 67 2.49 -8.16 -0.88
CA ARG A 67 2.81 -8.88 0.36
C ARG A 67 1.95 -10.14 0.50
N ASP A 68 0.64 -10.01 0.34
CA ASP A 68 -0.29 -11.11 0.54
C ASP A 68 -0.12 -12.20 -0.51
N ASN A 69 0.17 -11.83 -1.74
CA ASN A 69 0.48 -12.79 -2.80
C ASN A 69 1.74 -13.61 -2.46
N ALA A 70 2.76 -12.96 -1.91
CA ALA A 70 3.99 -13.65 -1.48
C ALA A 70 3.71 -14.66 -0.37
N LEU A 71 2.86 -14.32 0.59
CA LEU A 71 2.46 -15.24 1.66
C LEU A 71 1.73 -16.45 1.12
N MET A 72 0.88 -16.26 0.13
CA MET A 72 0.18 -17.36 -0.54
C MET A 72 1.15 -18.28 -1.29
N VAL A 73 2.13 -17.71 -1.98
CA VAL A 73 3.16 -18.47 -2.71
C VAL A 73 4.03 -19.28 -1.73
N GLU A 74 4.44 -18.68 -0.63
CA GLU A 74 5.20 -19.36 0.43
C GLU A 74 4.43 -20.55 1.00
N LYS A 75 3.14 -20.37 1.26
CA LYS A 75 2.28 -21.44 1.76
C LYS A 75 2.19 -22.61 0.78
N ARG A 76 2.08 -22.32 -0.52
CA ARG A 76 2.06 -23.35 -1.56
C ARG A 76 3.35 -24.14 -1.59
N ILE A 77 4.50 -23.45 -1.58
CA ILE A 77 5.81 -24.09 -1.60
C ILE A 77 6.00 -24.96 -0.36
N GLY A 78 5.66 -24.43 0.84
CA GLY A 78 5.75 -25.17 2.09
C GLY A 78 4.85 -26.40 2.09
N LYS A 79 3.64 -26.28 1.57
CA LYS A 79 2.69 -27.38 1.49
C LYS A 79 3.17 -28.47 0.52
N ASP A 80 3.71 -28.08 -0.63
CA ASP A 80 4.24 -29.01 -1.63
C ASP A 80 5.53 -29.66 -1.15
N GLY A 81 6.35 -28.94 -0.38
CA GLY A 81 7.60 -29.43 0.16
C GLY A 81 7.43 -30.47 1.28
N ASN A 82 6.23 -30.60 1.86
CA ASN A 82 5.93 -31.52 2.94
C ASN A 82 5.34 -32.85 2.46
N LYS A 83 5.35 -33.10 1.20
CA LYS A 83 4.87 -34.38 0.64
C LYS A 83 5.93 -35.49 0.75
#